data_25388f353a34e137ca7d5dc02a6d321a
#
_entry.id   25388f353a34e137ca7d5dc02a6d321a
#
_cell.length_a   1.000
_cell.length_b   1.000
_cell.length_c   1.000
_cell.angle_alpha   90.00
_cell.angle_beta   90.00
_cell.angle_gamma   90.00
#
_symmetry.space_group_name_H-M   'P 1'
#
loop_
_entity.id
_entity.type
_entity.pdbx_description
1 polymer ?
#
loop_
_entity_poly.entity_id
_entity_poly.type
_entity_poly.pdbx_seq_one_letter_code
_entity_poly.pdbx_strand_id
1 'polypeptide(L)'
;MFNYNTRWAITEYMEIYRAAWKWNRSLPKDARKFRILNISYHYNWQKFSGVRTPENMHEVFPLGNTEDFRCGLLEREVLASGQKILVLTGTPHAFTFYHFPYYDYTSPGYVRYEQNFLGNLLYSKYGSKVVAIALHQPFPNRLNRQPALLSPALGRLEAIMGRMDNKPIGFDLKGTPLGKLDDDSYYSMGYNDFTLADLFDGYIFLKPISGLSSCSIDYKFMDTKNVDTAENVHLFYKSLSYYLSQVPAYDCLLYTSPSPRD
;
A
#
# COMPACT_ATOMS: atom_id res chain seq x y z
N MET A 1 5.82 -14.22 0.11
CA MET A 1 4.67 -13.30 0.18
C MET A 1 3.36 -14.07 0.27
N PHE A 2 3.00 -14.84 -0.74
CA PHE A 2 1.71 -15.54 -0.82
C PHE A 2 1.48 -16.58 0.28
N ASN A 3 2.50 -17.34 0.65
CA ASN A 3 2.42 -18.31 1.78
C ASN A 3 2.31 -17.64 3.15
N TYR A 4 2.35 -16.31 3.17
CA TYR A 4 2.46 -15.53 4.40
C TYR A 4 1.15 -14.86 4.78
N ASN A 5 0.39 -14.43 3.78
CA ASN A 5 -0.92 -13.86 3.97
C ASN A 5 -1.82 -14.27 2.80
N THR A 6 -2.78 -15.11 3.08
CA THR A 6 -3.72 -15.64 2.09
C THR A 6 -4.52 -14.54 1.39
N ARG A 7 -4.75 -13.41 2.06
CA ARG A 7 -5.42 -12.24 1.47
C ARG A 7 -4.61 -11.56 0.37
N TRP A 8 -3.31 -11.85 0.28
CA TRP A 8 -2.43 -11.30 -0.76
C TRP A 8 -2.15 -12.30 -1.87
N ALA A 9 -2.75 -13.49 -1.82
CA ALA A 9 -2.71 -14.45 -2.92
C ALA A 9 -3.67 -14.02 -4.03
N ILE A 10 -3.42 -12.87 -4.63
CA ILE A 10 -4.24 -12.28 -5.68
C ILE A 10 -3.57 -12.40 -7.05
N THR A 11 -4.38 -12.70 -8.04
CA THR A 11 -3.95 -12.93 -9.43
C THR A 11 -3.20 -11.74 -9.98
N GLU A 12 -3.65 -10.52 -9.68
CA GLU A 12 -3.07 -9.28 -10.20
C GLU A 12 -1.62 -9.07 -9.74
N TYR A 13 -1.25 -9.51 -8.54
CA TYR A 13 0.16 -9.48 -8.12
C TYR A 13 1.01 -10.46 -8.93
N MET A 14 0.46 -11.63 -9.28
CA MET A 14 1.19 -12.58 -10.14
C MET A 14 1.37 -12.05 -11.55
N GLU A 15 0.45 -11.23 -12.06
CA GLU A 15 0.59 -10.61 -13.37
C GLU A 15 1.79 -9.65 -13.45
N ILE A 16 2.18 -9.01 -12.34
CA ILE A 16 3.39 -8.18 -12.29
C ILE A 16 4.63 -9.03 -12.59
N TYR A 17 4.73 -10.21 -11.96
CA TYR A 17 5.85 -11.14 -12.21
C TYR A 17 5.82 -11.68 -13.64
N ARG A 18 4.65 -12.02 -14.17
CA ARG A 18 4.48 -12.47 -15.55
C ARG A 18 4.84 -11.39 -16.56
N ALA A 19 4.45 -10.15 -16.32
CA ALA A 19 4.80 -9.01 -17.17
C ALA A 19 6.31 -8.78 -17.19
N ALA A 20 6.96 -8.76 -16.02
CA ALA A 20 8.43 -8.63 -15.93
C ALA A 20 9.15 -9.78 -16.63
N TRP A 21 8.67 -11.01 -16.47
CA TRP A 21 9.25 -12.18 -17.14
C TRP A 21 9.11 -12.11 -18.67
N LYS A 22 7.91 -11.78 -19.18
CA LYS A 22 7.66 -11.60 -20.62
C LYS A 22 8.56 -10.51 -21.20
N TRP A 23 8.63 -9.36 -20.53
CA TRP A 23 9.49 -8.26 -20.93
C TRP A 23 10.95 -8.69 -20.99
N ASN A 24 11.47 -9.32 -19.95
CA ASN A 24 12.85 -9.78 -19.90
C ASN A 24 13.19 -10.78 -21.02
N ARG A 25 12.23 -11.59 -21.44
CA ARG A 25 12.43 -12.54 -22.56
C ARG A 25 12.45 -11.86 -23.93
N SER A 26 11.79 -10.73 -24.08
CA SER A 26 11.79 -9.95 -25.33
C SER A 26 13.06 -9.11 -25.51
N LEU A 27 13.85 -8.93 -24.46
CA LEU A 27 15.07 -8.13 -24.51
C LEU A 27 16.25 -8.94 -25.11
N PRO A 28 17.17 -8.29 -25.81
CA PRO A 28 18.45 -8.87 -26.21
C PRO A 28 19.18 -9.54 -25.03
N LYS A 29 20.07 -10.50 -25.33
CA LYS A 29 20.78 -11.26 -24.29
C LYS A 29 21.65 -10.37 -23.39
N ASP A 30 22.26 -9.37 -23.94
CA ASP A 30 23.15 -8.39 -23.30
C ASP A 30 22.40 -7.22 -22.66
N ALA A 31 21.12 -7.08 -22.95
CA ALA A 31 20.32 -6.02 -22.37
C ALA A 31 20.11 -6.23 -20.85
N ARG A 32 20.14 -5.12 -20.12
CA ARG A 32 19.85 -5.13 -18.68
C ARG A 32 18.43 -5.61 -18.44
N LYS A 33 18.29 -6.65 -17.63
CA LYS A 33 16.98 -7.23 -17.29
C LYS A 33 16.29 -6.45 -16.19
N PHE A 34 14.96 -6.40 -16.25
CA PHE A 34 14.12 -5.89 -15.17
C PHE A 34 14.21 -6.84 -13.98
N ARG A 35 14.48 -6.31 -12.79
CA ARG A 35 14.58 -7.08 -11.54
C ARG A 35 13.41 -6.73 -10.64
N ILE A 36 12.76 -7.74 -10.09
CA ILE A 36 11.79 -7.57 -8.99
C ILE A 36 12.50 -7.89 -7.69
N LEU A 37 12.41 -6.99 -6.72
CA LEU A 37 12.97 -7.13 -5.39
C LEU A 37 11.84 -7.17 -4.37
N ASN A 38 11.75 -8.24 -3.60
CA ASN A 38 10.85 -8.30 -2.44
C ASN A 38 11.49 -7.55 -1.28
N ILE A 39 10.77 -6.55 -0.74
CA ILE A 39 11.29 -5.62 0.26
C ILE A 39 10.77 -5.89 1.68
N SER A 40 10.40 -7.13 1.98
CA SER A 40 9.97 -7.53 3.32
C SER A 40 10.71 -8.78 3.77
N TYR A 41 10.62 -9.10 5.04
CA TYR A 41 11.16 -10.33 5.61
C TYR A 41 10.05 -11.19 6.20
N HIS A 42 10.38 -12.43 6.59
CA HIS A 42 9.44 -13.34 7.22
C HIS A 42 9.22 -12.98 8.69
N TYR A 43 7.97 -12.81 9.11
CA TYR A 43 7.59 -12.56 10.49
C TYR A 43 7.24 -13.90 11.18
N ASN A 44 7.67 -14.07 12.43
CA ASN A 44 7.49 -15.32 13.17
C ASN A 44 6.21 -15.28 14.01
N TRP A 45 5.04 -15.15 13.37
CA TRP A 45 3.77 -15.07 14.09
C TRP A 45 3.48 -16.28 14.97
N GLN A 46 4.07 -17.44 14.68
CA GLN A 46 3.98 -18.64 15.52
C GLN A 46 4.53 -18.43 16.94
N LYS A 47 5.39 -17.43 17.12
CA LYS A 47 5.93 -17.04 18.43
C LYS A 47 5.07 -16.03 19.17
N PHE A 48 3.95 -15.63 18.60
CA PHE A 48 3.07 -14.66 19.23
C PHE A 48 2.31 -15.30 20.40
N SER A 49 2.42 -14.70 21.59
CA SER A 49 1.82 -15.24 22.83
C SER A 49 0.48 -14.60 23.23
N GLY A 50 -0.16 -13.87 22.32
CA GLY A 50 -1.47 -13.25 22.57
C GLY A 50 -1.44 -11.86 23.23
N VAL A 51 -0.32 -11.45 23.81
CA VAL A 51 -0.12 -10.11 24.39
C VAL A 51 0.97 -9.38 23.62
N ARG A 52 0.67 -8.19 23.14
CA ARG A 52 1.65 -7.36 22.41
C ARG A 52 2.54 -6.61 23.42
N THR A 53 3.64 -7.24 23.79
CA THR A 53 4.71 -6.59 24.55
C THR A 53 5.92 -6.36 23.64
N PRO A 54 6.85 -5.46 23.98
CA PRO A 54 8.09 -5.27 23.21
C PRO A 54 8.86 -6.59 23.00
N GLU A 55 8.94 -7.43 24.02
CA GLU A 55 9.64 -8.72 23.98
C GLU A 55 8.98 -9.70 23.01
N ASN A 56 7.65 -9.87 23.12
CA ASN A 56 6.90 -10.75 22.22
C ASN A 56 6.97 -10.26 20.77
N MET A 57 6.89 -8.96 20.57
CA MET A 57 6.96 -8.38 19.21
C MET A 57 8.37 -8.48 18.64
N HIS A 58 9.42 -8.44 19.46
CA HIS A 58 10.79 -8.68 18.99
C HIS A 58 10.97 -10.12 18.47
N GLU A 59 10.32 -11.11 19.08
CA GLU A 59 10.35 -12.48 18.57
C GLU A 59 9.59 -12.64 17.25
N VAL A 60 8.49 -11.91 17.09
CA VAL A 60 7.70 -11.89 15.84
C VAL A 60 8.45 -11.15 14.73
N PHE A 61 9.11 -10.05 15.08
CA PHE A 61 9.84 -9.18 14.14
C PHE A 61 11.36 -9.24 14.40
N PRO A 62 12.02 -10.37 14.10
CA PRO A 62 13.42 -10.60 14.47
C PRO A 62 14.42 -9.68 13.80
N LEU A 63 14.04 -9.03 12.70
CA LEU A 63 14.87 -8.04 11.99
C LEU A 63 14.45 -6.59 12.29
N GLY A 64 13.67 -6.39 13.36
CA GLY A 64 13.26 -5.07 13.83
C GLY A 64 12.12 -4.44 13.06
N ASN A 65 12.06 -3.11 13.07
CA ASN A 65 11.00 -2.37 12.40
C ASN A 65 11.00 -2.64 10.90
N THR A 66 9.83 -2.94 10.35
CA THR A 66 9.67 -3.32 8.94
C THR A 66 10.04 -2.19 7.98
N GLU A 67 9.73 -0.94 8.35
CA GLU A 67 10.02 0.21 7.48
C GLU A 67 11.52 0.50 7.43
N ASP A 68 12.20 0.42 8.57
CA ASP A 68 13.67 0.56 8.64
C ASP A 68 14.37 -0.54 7.85
N PHE A 69 13.89 -1.80 8.01
CA PHE A 69 14.41 -2.93 7.24
C PHE A 69 14.24 -2.70 5.72
N ARG A 70 13.05 -2.28 5.28
CA ARG A 70 12.76 -1.98 3.87
C ARG A 70 13.66 -0.88 3.33
N CYS A 71 13.79 0.21 4.08
CA CYS A 71 14.65 1.33 3.72
C CYS A 71 16.10 0.88 3.55
N GLY A 72 16.68 0.21 4.55
CA GLY A 72 18.05 -0.31 4.50
C GLY A 72 18.28 -1.32 3.38
N LEU A 73 17.29 -2.17 3.10
CA LEU A 73 17.35 -3.12 1.98
C LEU A 73 17.42 -2.38 0.64
N LEU A 74 16.55 -1.39 0.41
CA LEU A 74 16.55 -0.60 -0.81
C LEU A 74 17.85 0.19 -0.99
N GLU A 75 18.36 0.76 0.09
CA GLU A 75 19.66 1.46 0.06
C GLU A 75 20.77 0.53 -0.40
N ARG A 76 20.91 -0.62 0.23
CA ARG A 76 21.98 -1.58 -0.05
C ARG A 76 21.87 -2.19 -1.45
N GLU A 77 20.67 -2.62 -1.83
CA GLU A 77 20.47 -3.44 -3.04
C GLU A 77 20.30 -2.61 -4.33
N VAL A 78 19.94 -1.34 -4.21
CA VAL A 78 19.56 -0.51 -5.37
C VAL A 78 20.22 0.85 -5.33
N LEU A 79 19.97 1.64 -4.28
CA LEU A 79 20.29 3.06 -4.29
C LEU A 79 21.80 3.32 -4.18
N ALA A 80 22.53 2.50 -3.42
CA ALA A 80 23.99 2.60 -3.30
C ALA A 80 24.71 2.46 -4.64
N SER A 81 24.11 1.75 -5.62
CA SER A 81 24.64 1.61 -6.97
C SER A 81 24.11 2.66 -7.94
N GLY A 82 23.42 3.70 -7.47
CA GLY A 82 22.84 4.77 -8.29
C GLY A 82 21.67 4.32 -9.18
N GLN A 83 21.09 3.17 -8.91
CA GLN A 83 19.98 2.65 -9.69
C GLN A 83 18.66 3.30 -9.29
N LYS A 84 17.73 3.35 -10.24
CA LYS A 84 16.33 3.76 -9.99
C LYS A 84 15.48 2.55 -9.62
N ILE A 85 14.47 2.78 -8.82
CA ILE A 85 13.47 1.78 -8.43
C ILE A 85 12.08 2.36 -8.48
N LEU A 86 11.12 1.53 -8.88
CA LEU A 86 9.70 1.75 -8.67
C LEU A 86 9.25 0.85 -7.53
N VAL A 87 8.72 1.43 -6.46
CA VAL A 87 8.18 0.70 -5.30
C VAL A 87 6.66 0.66 -5.41
N LEU A 88 6.09 -0.54 -5.53
CA LEU A 88 4.64 -0.74 -5.40
C LEU A 88 4.35 -1.13 -3.95
N THR A 89 3.56 -0.32 -3.27
CA THR A 89 3.27 -0.51 -1.85
C THR A 89 1.88 0.02 -1.48
N GLY A 90 1.40 -0.30 -0.29
CA GLY A 90 0.18 0.30 0.26
C GLY A 90 0.36 1.80 0.51
N THR A 91 -0.74 2.53 0.45
CA THR A 91 -0.75 4.00 0.48
C THR A 91 0.08 4.62 1.61
N PRO A 92 -0.05 4.20 2.89
CA PRO A 92 0.74 4.82 3.96
C PRO A 92 2.25 4.68 3.77
N HIS A 93 2.70 3.54 3.25
CA HIS A 93 4.14 3.30 3.03
C HIS A 93 4.75 4.14 1.91
N ALA A 94 3.92 4.73 1.04
CA ALA A 94 4.36 5.58 -0.06
C ALA A 94 4.50 7.06 0.33
N PHE A 95 3.99 7.49 1.48
CA PHE A 95 4.07 8.89 1.87
C PHE A 95 5.51 9.35 2.01
N THR A 96 5.84 10.48 1.36
CA THR A 96 7.17 11.08 1.37
C THR A 96 7.26 12.21 2.39
N PHE A 97 6.74 13.36 2.07
CA PHE A 97 6.76 14.56 2.94
C PHE A 97 5.50 14.67 3.82
N TYR A 98 4.45 13.92 3.50
CA TYR A 98 3.21 13.92 4.27
C TYR A 98 3.34 13.08 5.54
N HIS A 99 2.82 13.61 6.66
CA HIS A 99 2.76 12.94 7.94
C HIS A 99 1.35 12.41 8.18
N PHE A 100 1.23 11.10 8.29
CA PHE A 100 -0.05 10.44 8.39
C PHE A 100 -0.73 10.70 9.74
N PRO A 101 -1.95 11.24 9.80
CA PRO A 101 -2.68 11.44 11.04
C PRO A 101 -3.12 10.09 11.60
N TYR A 102 -2.73 9.80 12.81
CA TYR A 102 -3.11 8.58 13.50
C TYR A 102 -4.08 8.93 14.63
N TYR A 103 -5.28 8.37 14.58
CA TYR A 103 -6.27 8.54 15.63
C TYR A 103 -5.97 7.57 16.78
N ASP A 104 -5.80 8.11 17.98
CA ASP A 104 -5.63 7.31 19.18
C ASP A 104 -6.98 7.09 19.86
N TYR A 105 -7.48 5.87 19.77
CA TYR A 105 -8.76 5.50 20.40
C TYR A 105 -8.72 5.50 21.92
N THR A 106 -7.54 5.51 22.52
CA THR A 106 -7.36 5.59 23.98
C THR A 106 -7.48 7.03 24.49
N SER A 107 -7.35 8.01 23.61
CA SER A 107 -7.44 9.44 23.91
C SER A 107 -8.32 10.13 22.87
N PRO A 108 -9.65 10.07 23.01
CA PRO A 108 -10.59 10.63 22.04
C PRO A 108 -10.27 12.10 21.70
N GLY A 109 -10.13 12.39 20.40
CA GLY A 109 -9.79 13.71 19.90
C GLY A 109 -8.29 13.97 19.76
N TYR A 110 -7.41 13.07 20.19
CA TYR A 110 -5.98 13.19 19.99
C TYR A 110 -5.57 12.66 18.62
N VAL A 111 -4.86 13.48 17.87
CA VAL A 111 -4.23 13.11 16.61
C VAL A 111 -2.73 13.20 16.82
N ARG A 112 -2.03 12.08 16.61
CA ARG A 112 -0.58 12.09 16.44
C ARG A 112 -0.25 11.90 14.96
N TYR A 113 0.92 12.37 14.57
CA TYR A 113 1.39 12.23 13.19
C TYR A 113 2.46 11.14 13.12
N GLU A 114 2.27 10.18 12.23
CA GLU A 114 3.26 9.14 11.91
C GLU A 114 4.06 9.56 10.68
N GLN A 115 5.38 9.50 10.79
CA GLN A 115 6.30 9.92 9.73
C GLN A 115 7.45 8.91 9.51
N ASN A 116 7.26 7.66 9.95
CA ASN A 116 8.28 6.62 9.89
C ASN A 116 7.92 5.53 8.87
N PHE A 117 7.11 5.85 7.88
CA PHE A 117 6.87 4.94 6.75
C PHE A 117 8.05 4.94 5.78
N LEU A 118 8.15 3.92 4.95
CA LEU A 118 9.24 3.75 3.99
C LEU A 118 9.50 5.00 3.15
N GLY A 119 8.45 5.58 2.59
CA GLY A 119 8.55 6.81 1.79
C GLY A 119 9.09 8.00 2.58
N ASN A 120 8.62 8.18 3.84
CA ASN A 120 9.16 9.22 4.73
C ASN A 120 10.65 9.02 5.01
N LEU A 121 11.06 7.78 5.34
CA LEU A 121 12.46 7.45 5.62
C LEU A 121 13.36 7.70 4.41
N LEU A 122 12.91 7.29 3.23
CA LEU A 122 13.64 7.54 1.98
C LEU A 122 13.68 9.04 1.66
N TYR A 123 12.54 9.74 1.81
CA TYR A 123 12.47 11.18 1.53
C TYR A 123 13.37 12.00 2.46
N SER A 124 13.44 11.64 3.74
CA SER A 124 14.34 12.31 4.68
C SER A 124 15.81 12.22 4.28
N LYS A 125 16.22 11.15 3.58
CA LYS A 125 17.59 10.92 3.14
C LYS A 125 17.89 11.46 1.74
N TYR A 126 16.94 11.35 0.83
CA TYR A 126 17.16 11.61 -0.60
C TYR A 126 16.38 12.82 -1.14
N GLY A 127 15.51 13.42 -0.31
CA GLY A 127 14.72 14.60 -0.66
C GLY A 127 13.87 14.41 -1.91
N SER A 128 13.84 15.40 -2.76
CA SER A 128 13.04 15.45 -4.00
C SER A 128 13.37 14.36 -5.04
N LYS A 129 14.39 13.52 -4.80
CA LYS A 129 14.66 12.34 -5.63
C LYS A 129 13.67 11.19 -5.35
N VAL A 130 12.91 11.28 -4.27
CA VAL A 130 11.86 10.34 -3.90
C VAL A 130 10.52 11.02 -4.13
N VAL A 131 9.69 10.40 -4.94
CA VAL A 131 8.37 10.90 -5.31
C VAL A 131 7.30 9.86 -5.00
N ALA A 132 6.16 10.31 -4.49
CA ALA A 132 4.99 9.49 -4.26
C ALA A 132 3.94 9.75 -5.35
N ILE A 133 3.51 8.68 -6.01
CA ILE A 133 2.50 8.72 -7.07
C ILE A 133 1.31 7.88 -6.63
N ALA A 134 0.14 8.52 -6.49
CA ALA A 134 -1.09 7.81 -6.17
C ALA A 134 -1.68 7.12 -7.40
N LEU A 135 -2.19 5.91 -7.22
CA LEU A 135 -3.15 5.31 -8.15
C LEU A 135 -4.56 5.71 -7.72
N HIS A 136 -5.42 6.05 -8.69
CA HIS A 136 -6.80 6.45 -8.39
C HIS A 136 -7.55 5.33 -7.69
N GLN A 137 -8.02 5.61 -6.48
CA GLN A 137 -8.79 4.70 -5.63
C GLN A 137 -9.60 5.52 -4.61
N PRO A 138 -10.62 4.93 -3.97
CA PRO A 138 -11.31 5.58 -2.86
C PRO A 138 -10.37 5.90 -1.71
N PHE A 139 -10.61 7.01 -1.03
CA PHE A 139 -9.94 7.36 0.22
C PHE A 139 -10.82 7.02 1.42
N PRO A 140 -10.24 6.65 2.57
CA PRO A 140 -11.00 6.48 3.81
C PRO A 140 -11.69 7.79 4.18
N ASN A 141 -12.96 7.71 4.62
CA ASN A 141 -13.62 8.87 5.19
C ASN A 141 -13.07 9.14 6.60
N ARG A 142 -13.31 10.34 7.09
CA ARG A 142 -13.02 10.69 8.49
C ARG A 142 -13.75 9.73 9.42
N LEU A 143 -13.15 9.47 10.56
CA LEU A 143 -13.69 8.55 11.56
C LEU A 143 -15.18 8.82 11.84
N ASN A 144 -15.94 7.75 11.94
CA ASN A 144 -17.37 7.78 12.25
C ASN A 144 -18.26 8.52 11.24
N ARG A 145 -17.77 8.84 10.04
CA ARG A 145 -18.57 9.41 8.96
C ARG A 145 -18.96 8.33 7.94
N GLN A 146 -20.14 8.49 7.36
CA GLN A 146 -20.62 7.65 6.25
C GLN A 146 -20.72 8.50 4.97
N PRO A 147 -20.44 7.92 3.81
CA PRO A 147 -19.96 6.55 3.55
C PRO A 147 -18.52 6.34 4.08
N ALA A 148 -18.13 5.09 4.35
CA ALA A 148 -16.81 4.77 4.88
C ALA A 148 -15.65 5.13 3.92
N LEU A 149 -15.94 5.18 2.63
CA LEU A 149 -14.99 5.53 1.56
C LEU A 149 -15.51 6.73 0.76
N LEU A 150 -14.59 7.58 0.35
CA LEU A 150 -14.86 8.79 -0.44
C LEU A 150 -14.13 8.74 -1.78
N SER A 151 -14.71 9.39 -2.78
CA SER A 151 -13.94 9.75 -3.96
C SER A 151 -12.94 10.87 -3.62
N PRO A 152 -11.66 10.75 -4.03
CA PRO A 152 -10.63 11.77 -3.77
C PRO A 152 -11.05 13.16 -4.22
N ALA A 153 -10.60 14.19 -3.50
CA ALA A 153 -10.94 15.58 -3.75
C ALA A 153 -12.47 15.83 -3.82
N LEU A 154 -13.23 15.17 -2.93
CA LEU A 154 -14.70 15.30 -2.88
C LEU A 154 -15.39 14.96 -4.22
N GLY A 155 -14.82 14.05 -5.01
CA GLY A 155 -15.32 13.65 -6.32
C GLY A 155 -15.03 14.63 -7.47
N ARG A 156 -14.40 15.77 -7.20
CA ARG A 156 -14.06 16.77 -8.24
C ARG A 156 -13.12 16.20 -9.30
N LEU A 157 -12.17 15.38 -8.88
CA LEU A 157 -11.24 14.73 -9.80
C LEU A 157 -11.97 13.83 -10.79
N GLU A 158 -12.88 12.98 -10.33
CA GLU A 158 -13.69 12.13 -11.21
C GLU A 158 -14.60 12.94 -12.13
N ALA A 159 -15.19 14.04 -11.64
CA ALA A 159 -16.00 14.93 -12.45
C ALA A 159 -15.18 15.58 -13.60
N ILE A 160 -13.91 15.94 -13.33
CA ILE A 160 -13.00 16.46 -14.36
C ILE A 160 -12.66 15.37 -15.37
N MET A 161 -12.29 14.17 -14.88
CA MET A 161 -11.93 13.03 -15.76
C MET A 161 -13.12 12.56 -16.59
N GLY A 162 -14.33 12.61 -16.07
CA GLY A 162 -15.55 12.31 -16.81
C GLY A 162 -15.74 13.22 -18.04
N ARG A 163 -15.35 14.50 -17.95
CA ARG A 163 -15.35 15.42 -19.10
C ARG A 163 -14.26 15.13 -20.13
N MET A 164 -13.30 14.29 -19.78
CA MET A 164 -12.21 13.83 -20.63
C MET A 164 -12.41 12.36 -21.06
N ASP A 165 -13.65 11.89 -21.09
CA ASP A 165 -14.03 10.51 -21.46
C ASP A 165 -13.38 9.44 -20.56
N ASN A 166 -13.03 9.79 -19.33
CA ASN A 166 -12.34 8.91 -18.38
C ASN A 166 -11.07 8.23 -18.95
N LYS A 167 -10.37 8.91 -19.84
CA LYS A 167 -9.13 8.35 -20.42
C LYS A 167 -8.06 8.18 -19.36
N PRO A 168 -7.35 7.04 -19.36
CA PRO A 168 -6.20 6.85 -18.48
C PRO A 168 -5.16 7.94 -18.67
N ILE A 169 -4.73 8.57 -17.57
CA ILE A 169 -3.76 9.66 -17.60
C ILE A 169 -2.96 9.70 -16.30
N GLY A 170 -1.67 10.05 -16.42
CA GLY A 170 -0.83 10.44 -15.28
C GLY A 170 -0.51 11.93 -15.34
N PHE A 171 -0.47 12.57 -14.18
CA PHE A 171 -0.19 14.00 -14.06
C PHE A 171 0.50 14.35 -12.73
N ASP A 172 1.23 15.46 -12.75
CA ASP A 172 1.81 16.02 -11.55
C ASP A 172 0.74 16.72 -10.70
N LEU A 173 0.88 16.64 -9.39
CA LEU A 173 0.04 17.38 -8.45
C LEU A 173 0.69 18.70 -8.03
N LYS A 174 1.99 18.67 -7.69
CA LYS A 174 2.69 19.87 -7.24
C LYS A 174 2.68 20.98 -8.29
N GLY A 175 2.27 22.17 -7.87
CA GLY A 175 2.22 23.35 -8.75
C GLY A 175 1.11 23.36 -9.80
N THR A 176 0.21 22.38 -9.79
CA THR A 176 -0.87 22.25 -10.79
C THR A 176 -2.24 22.59 -10.22
N PRO A 177 -3.23 22.95 -11.06
CA PRO A 177 -4.60 23.16 -10.60
C PRO A 177 -5.24 21.91 -10.00
N LEU A 178 -4.90 20.71 -10.50
CA LEU A 178 -5.42 19.44 -9.96
C LEU A 178 -4.86 19.16 -8.55
N GLY A 179 -3.61 19.53 -8.29
CA GLY A 179 -3.03 19.41 -6.98
C GLY A 179 -3.65 20.32 -5.92
N LYS A 180 -4.25 21.44 -6.34
CA LYS A 180 -4.96 22.40 -5.45
C LYS A 180 -6.40 22.00 -5.12
N LEU A 181 -6.86 20.84 -5.58
CA LEU A 181 -8.18 20.34 -5.21
C LEU A 181 -8.19 19.96 -3.73
N ASP A 182 -9.12 20.55 -2.99
CA ASP A 182 -9.31 20.25 -1.56
C ASP A 182 -9.71 18.81 -1.36
N ASP A 183 -9.21 18.19 -0.31
CA ASP A 183 -9.59 16.84 0.13
C ASP A 183 -10.05 16.87 1.58
N ASP A 184 -11.17 16.23 1.91
CA ASP A 184 -11.73 16.11 3.26
C ASP A 184 -11.77 14.64 3.74
N SER A 185 -10.91 13.81 3.21
CA SER A 185 -10.77 12.42 3.63
C SER A 185 -10.11 12.29 5.01
N TYR A 186 -9.95 11.06 5.48
CA TYR A 186 -9.18 10.77 6.69
C TYR A 186 -7.78 11.37 6.66
N TYR A 187 -7.16 11.46 5.50
CA TYR A 187 -5.81 11.99 5.35
C TYR A 187 -5.70 13.48 5.71
N SER A 188 -6.79 14.24 5.60
CA SER A 188 -6.81 15.66 5.96
C SER A 188 -6.99 15.92 7.47
N MET A 189 -7.14 14.88 8.30
CA MET A 189 -7.35 15.05 9.75
C MET A 189 -6.18 15.77 10.40
N GLY A 190 -6.47 16.84 11.14
CA GLY A 190 -5.47 17.66 11.82
C GLY A 190 -4.72 18.63 10.92
N TYR A 191 -5.05 18.68 9.62
CA TYR A 191 -4.55 19.67 8.68
C TYR A 191 -5.61 20.72 8.36
N ASN A 192 -5.18 21.95 8.09
CA ASN A 192 -6.01 23.02 7.54
C ASN A 192 -5.75 23.13 6.03
N ASP A 193 -6.77 23.48 5.27
CA ASP A 193 -6.65 23.75 3.81
C ASP A 193 -5.94 22.63 3.03
N PHE A 194 -6.25 21.37 3.36
CA PHE A 194 -5.59 20.19 2.83
C PHE A 194 -5.99 19.88 1.40
N THR A 195 -5.00 19.66 0.55
CA THR A 195 -5.17 19.41 -0.88
C THR A 195 -4.50 18.12 -1.34
N LEU A 196 -4.77 17.67 -2.57
CA LEU A 196 -4.11 16.49 -3.12
C LEU A 196 -2.58 16.64 -3.22
N ALA A 197 -2.07 17.86 -3.45
CA ALA A 197 -0.63 18.11 -3.52
C ALA A 197 0.07 18.05 -2.16
N ASP A 198 -0.69 18.12 -1.06
CA ASP A 198 -0.15 17.88 0.29
C ASP A 198 0.06 16.40 0.57
N LEU A 199 -0.55 15.51 -0.21
CA LEU A 199 -0.53 14.08 -0.01
C LEU A 199 0.46 13.35 -0.92
N PHE A 200 0.51 13.73 -2.22
CA PHE A 200 1.32 13.07 -3.23
C PHE A 200 2.00 14.06 -4.18
N ASP A 201 3.06 13.62 -4.84
CA ASP A 201 3.74 14.38 -5.90
C ASP A 201 3.03 14.26 -7.24
N GLY A 202 2.49 13.07 -7.54
CA GLY A 202 1.82 12.78 -8.80
C GLY A 202 0.62 11.87 -8.61
N TYR A 203 -0.14 11.70 -9.68
CA TYR A 203 -1.37 10.95 -9.69
C TYR A 203 -1.56 10.21 -11.00
N ILE A 204 -2.08 8.98 -10.93
CA ILE A 204 -2.46 8.18 -12.10
C ILE A 204 -3.94 7.85 -11.98
N PHE A 205 -4.71 8.36 -12.91
CA PHE A 205 -6.11 7.99 -13.10
C PHE A 205 -6.20 6.93 -14.19
N LEU A 206 -6.67 5.75 -13.87
CA LEU A 206 -6.85 4.66 -14.83
C LEU A 206 -8.29 4.55 -15.30
N LYS A 207 -9.24 4.68 -14.38
CA LYS A 207 -10.69 4.65 -14.62
C LYS A 207 -11.41 5.14 -13.36
N PRO A 208 -12.70 5.53 -13.46
CA PRO A 208 -13.47 5.96 -12.30
C PRO A 208 -13.63 4.84 -11.27
N ILE A 209 -13.88 5.21 -10.00
CA ILE A 209 -14.07 4.26 -8.89
C ILE A 209 -15.17 3.25 -9.21
N SER A 210 -16.25 3.68 -9.82
CA SER A 210 -17.35 2.79 -10.26
C SER A 210 -16.92 1.73 -11.28
N GLY A 211 -15.83 1.94 -11.97
CA GLY A 211 -15.23 0.99 -12.92
C GLY A 211 -14.12 0.12 -12.32
N LEU A 212 -13.74 0.33 -11.06
CA LEU A 212 -12.79 -0.52 -10.37
C LEU A 212 -13.46 -1.84 -9.98
N SER A 213 -12.71 -2.91 -10.03
CA SER A 213 -13.12 -4.23 -9.55
C SER A 213 -12.24 -4.64 -8.38
N SER A 214 -12.76 -5.44 -7.48
CA SER A 214 -11.95 -6.10 -6.45
C SER A 214 -10.89 -6.99 -7.10
N CYS A 215 -9.81 -7.24 -6.37
CA CYS A 215 -8.81 -8.21 -6.81
C CYS A 215 -9.36 -9.64 -6.78
N SER A 216 -8.78 -10.47 -7.63
CA SER A 216 -9.16 -11.88 -7.78
C SER A 216 -8.23 -12.77 -6.96
N ILE A 217 -8.78 -13.62 -6.11
CA ILE A 217 -7.97 -14.62 -5.40
C ILE A 217 -7.46 -15.66 -6.41
N ASP A 218 -6.17 -15.95 -6.35
CA ASP A 218 -5.58 -17.03 -7.14
C ASP A 218 -5.80 -18.40 -6.45
N TYR A 219 -6.96 -18.99 -6.72
CA TYR A 219 -7.31 -20.30 -6.18
C TYR A 219 -6.36 -21.43 -6.63
N LYS A 220 -5.65 -21.28 -7.73
CA LYS A 220 -4.67 -22.29 -8.18
C LYS A 220 -3.40 -22.24 -7.32
N PHE A 221 -3.09 -21.09 -6.76
CA PHE A 221 -2.00 -20.93 -5.81
C PHE A 221 -2.38 -21.47 -4.42
N MET A 222 -3.66 -21.41 -4.07
CA MET A 222 -4.22 -21.88 -2.81
C MET A 222 -4.50 -23.39 -2.86
N ASP A 223 -3.48 -24.19 -3.15
CA ASP A 223 -3.58 -25.65 -2.99
C ASP A 223 -3.54 -26.04 -1.49
N THR A 224 -3.90 -27.30 -1.19
CA THR A 224 -3.98 -27.80 0.18
C THR A 224 -2.68 -27.60 0.98
N LYS A 225 -1.52 -27.69 0.35
CA LYS A 225 -0.22 -27.51 1.01
C LYS A 225 0.03 -26.07 1.39
N ASN A 226 -0.36 -25.13 0.54
CA ASN A 226 -0.20 -23.69 0.81
C ASN A 226 -1.19 -23.22 1.87
N VAL A 227 -2.39 -23.80 1.90
CA VAL A 227 -3.42 -23.52 2.92
C VAL A 227 -2.95 -23.91 4.31
N ASP A 228 -2.49 -25.15 4.49
CA ASP A 228 -2.00 -25.62 5.80
C ASP A 228 -0.84 -24.78 6.30
N THR A 229 0.06 -24.37 5.42
CA THR A 229 1.17 -23.47 5.77
C THR A 229 0.66 -22.09 6.16
N ALA A 230 -0.33 -21.56 5.47
CA ALA A 230 -0.90 -20.25 5.75
C ALA A 230 -1.71 -20.25 7.07
N GLU A 231 -2.48 -21.28 7.33
CA GLU A 231 -3.23 -21.44 8.60
C GLU A 231 -2.28 -21.60 9.79
N ASN A 232 -1.18 -22.30 9.64
CA ASN A 232 -0.16 -22.45 10.68
C ASN A 232 0.66 -21.17 10.94
N VAL A 233 0.77 -20.30 9.96
CA VAL A 233 1.52 -19.04 10.08
C VAL A 233 0.69 -17.93 10.73
N HIS A 234 -0.63 -17.98 10.61
CA HIS A 234 -1.53 -16.96 11.14
C HIS A 234 -2.51 -17.51 12.18
N LEU A 235 -2.10 -17.52 13.42
CA LEU A 235 -2.95 -17.87 14.59
C LEU A 235 -4.22 -16.99 14.71
N PHE A 236 -4.29 -15.89 13.98
CA PHE A 236 -5.44 -14.96 13.95
C PHE A 236 -6.47 -15.28 12.86
N TYR A 237 -6.17 -16.20 11.96
CA TYR A 237 -7.10 -16.52 10.88
C TYR A 237 -7.89 -17.76 11.22
N LYS A 238 -9.19 -17.60 11.36
CA LYS A 238 -10.13 -18.72 11.27
C LYS A 238 -9.90 -19.42 9.94
N SER A 239 -10.31 -20.67 9.84
CA SER A 239 -10.07 -21.55 8.67
C SER A 239 -10.24 -20.85 7.31
N LEU A 240 -9.52 -21.30 6.30
CA LEU A 240 -9.64 -20.80 4.94
C LEU A 240 -11.09 -20.80 4.44
N SER A 241 -11.89 -21.80 4.83
CA SER A 241 -13.32 -21.87 4.53
C SER A 241 -14.10 -20.66 5.03
N TYR A 242 -13.75 -20.13 6.20
CA TYR A 242 -14.34 -18.90 6.70
C TYR A 242 -14.01 -17.71 5.80
N TYR A 243 -12.77 -17.58 5.33
CA TYR A 243 -12.37 -16.49 4.44
C TYR A 243 -12.96 -16.63 3.04
N LEU A 244 -12.99 -17.83 2.50
CA LEU A 244 -13.61 -18.09 1.20
C LEU A 244 -15.11 -17.77 1.23
N SER A 245 -15.79 -18.00 2.36
CA SER A 245 -17.20 -17.61 2.53
C SER A 245 -17.42 -16.09 2.64
N GLN A 246 -16.39 -15.33 3.00
CA GLN A 246 -16.46 -13.87 3.17
C GLN A 246 -16.01 -13.10 1.92
N VAL A 247 -15.38 -13.76 0.97
CA VAL A 247 -14.79 -13.14 -0.24
C VAL A 247 -15.75 -12.31 -1.09
N PRO A 248 -17.06 -12.65 -1.22
CA PRO A 248 -17.97 -11.81 -1.98
C PRO A 248 -18.26 -10.44 -1.37
N ALA A 249 -17.93 -10.24 -0.10
CA ALA A 249 -18.32 -9.06 0.66
C ALA A 249 -17.17 -8.08 0.96
N TYR A 250 -15.93 -8.44 0.68
CA TYR A 250 -14.78 -7.60 1.02
C TYR A 250 -14.12 -7.00 -0.21
N ASP A 251 -14.32 -5.70 -0.32
CA ASP A 251 -13.59 -4.85 -1.24
C ASP A 251 -12.10 -4.92 -0.92
N CYS A 252 -11.28 -5.45 -1.81
CA CYS A 252 -9.82 -5.51 -1.67
C CYS A 252 -9.19 -4.14 -1.42
N LEU A 253 -9.91 -3.07 -1.73
CA LEU A 253 -9.48 -1.69 -1.52
C LEU A 253 -9.44 -1.31 -0.02
N LEU A 254 -10.16 -2.04 0.85
CA LEU A 254 -10.16 -1.79 2.29
C LEU A 254 -8.97 -2.41 3.03
N TYR A 255 -8.20 -3.29 2.39
CA TYR A 255 -7.15 -4.07 3.05
C TYR A 255 -5.76 -3.90 2.43
N THR A 256 -5.44 -2.70 1.98
CA THR A 256 -4.11 -2.43 1.41
C THR A 256 -2.97 -2.47 2.42
N SER A 257 -3.25 -2.57 3.70
CA SER A 257 -2.25 -2.92 4.71
C SER A 257 -2.93 -3.28 6.04
N PRO A 258 -2.99 -4.54 6.48
CA PRO A 258 -2.97 -4.77 7.89
C PRO A 258 -1.61 -4.28 8.39
N SER A 259 -1.59 -3.10 8.96
CA SER A 259 -0.46 -2.68 9.76
C SER A 259 -0.22 -3.76 10.81
N PRO A 260 1.01 -4.18 11.07
CA PRO A 260 1.31 -5.05 12.20
C PRO A 260 0.92 -4.43 13.55
N ARG A 261 0.34 -3.25 13.54
CA ARG A 261 -0.08 -2.48 14.72
C ARG A 261 -1.59 -2.48 14.97
N ASP A 262 -2.39 -3.11 14.08
CA ASP A 262 -3.85 -3.27 14.27
C ASP A 262 -4.19 -4.58 14.96
#